data_dc69383f261e01e4448724fc37d0ea8b
#
_entry.id   dc69383f261e01e4448724fc37d0ea8b
#
_cell.length_a   1.000
_cell.length_b   1.000
_cell.length_c   1.000
_cell.angle_alpha   90.00
_cell.angle_beta   90.00
_cell.angle_gamma   90.00
#
_symmetry.space_group_name_H-M   'P 1'
#
loop_
_entity.id
_entity.type
_entity.pdbx_description
1 polymer ?
#
loop_
_entity_poly.entity_id
_entity_poly.type
_entity_poly.pdbx_seq_one_letter_code
_entity_poly.pdbx_strand_id
1 'polypeptide(L)'
;MELVVRFFSLLPLLLLSLPAFASGKCSLTDPSLTLQSYRVDPQRERIVMYWQKEDGKAWGSLRSLLADIDRNGQVQMAMNGGIYDKAYAPLGLYIEKGRQLIPLNRASGGGNFFIRPGGVFYLRGQNAGIVSIDKFKPSPAIQYAVQSGPMLIENGKINWRLKPSASSRKLRNGVGITGDGKVVFMLSERETNFYDFACYAQSRLNVRQMLYLDGTISKMYRKGGSVPWQYHPFVTMIAVERR
;
A
#
# COMPACT_ATOMS: atom_id res chain seq x y z
N MET A 1 73.97 -13.07 -30.17
CA MET A 1 72.98 -13.91 -29.51
C MET A 1 72.52 -13.14 -28.28
N GLU A 2 71.59 -12.19 -28.52
CA GLU A 2 71.13 -11.25 -27.45
C GLU A 2 69.87 -11.82 -26.77
N LEU A 3 69.89 -11.90 -25.45
CA LEU A 3 68.82 -12.41 -24.59
C LEU A 3 67.93 -11.25 -24.22
N VAL A 4 66.69 -11.19 -24.80
CA VAL A 4 65.67 -10.19 -24.47
C VAL A 4 64.91 -10.68 -23.25
N VAL A 5 65.15 -10.09 -22.09
CA VAL A 5 64.43 -10.31 -20.87
C VAL A 5 63.17 -9.42 -20.90
N ARG A 6 61.96 -10.01 -21.05
CA ARG A 6 60.67 -9.32 -20.93
C ARG A 6 60.27 -9.25 -19.46
N PHE A 7 60.24 -8.05 -18.91
CA PHE A 7 59.62 -7.77 -17.60
C PHE A 7 58.12 -7.73 -17.76
N PHE A 8 57.42 -8.71 -17.16
CA PHE A 8 55.98 -8.63 -16.96
C PHE A 8 55.70 -7.80 -15.71
N SER A 9 55.17 -6.58 -15.89
CA SER A 9 54.68 -5.73 -14.81
C SER A 9 53.31 -6.22 -14.37
N LEU A 10 53.23 -6.85 -13.20
CA LEU A 10 51.99 -7.18 -12.54
C LEU A 10 51.41 -5.93 -11.87
N LEU A 11 50.39 -5.33 -12.48
CA LEU A 11 49.64 -4.23 -11.89
C LEU A 11 48.67 -4.81 -10.84
N PRO A 12 48.74 -4.42 -9.56
CA PRO A 12 47.83 -4.92 -8.56
C PRO A 12 46.44 -4.33 -8.80
N LEU A 13 45.44 -5.19 -9.03
CA LEU A 13 44.05 -4.85 -9.13
C LEU A 13 43.52 -4.43 -7.75
N LEU A 14 43.43 -3.13 -7.51
CA LEU A 14 42.89 -2.56 -6.28
C LEU A 14 41.36 -2.76 -6.29
N LEU A 15 40.85 -3.80 -5.63
CA LEU A 15 39.47 -4.02 -5.36
C LEU A 15 38.94 -2.94 -4.39
N LEU A 16 38.40 -1.86 -4.93
CA LEU A 16 37.67 -0.86 -4.19
C LEU A 16 36.37 -1.52 -3.67
N SER A 17 36.40 -1.98 -2.43
CA SER A 17 35.17 -2.37 -1.70
C SER A 17 34.34 -1.12 -1.45
N LEU A 18 33.29 -0.93 -2.26
CA LEU A 18 32.27 0.08 -1.98
C LEU A 18 31.61 -0.24 -0.64
N PRO A 19 31.54 0.70 0.30
CA PRO A 19 30.83 0.49 1.54
C PRO A 19 29.35 0.24 1.20
N ALA A 20 28.85 -0.94 1.52
CA ALA A 20 27.42 -1.21 1.52
C ALA A 20 26.80 -0.26 2.56
N PHE A 21 26.15 0.79 2.11
CA PHE A 21 25.34 1.62 2.97
C PHE A 21 24.26 0.71 3.57
N ALA A 22 24.50 0.23 4.78
CA ALA A 22 23.51 -0.41 5.60
C ALA A 22 22.41 0.64 5.84
N SER A 23 21.34 0.56 5.07
CA SER A 23 20.11 1.32 5.35
C SER A 23 19.73 0.97 6.78
N GLY A 24 19.87 1.92 7.71
CA GLY A 24 19.58 1.71 9.11
C GLY A 24 18.18 1.13 9.26
N LYS A 25 18.11 -0.13 9.69
CA LYS A 25 16.81 -0.80 9.92
C LYS A 25 16.11 -0.03 11.02
N CYS A 26 14.85 0.35 10.78
CA CYS A 26 14.01 0.91 11.82
C CYS A 26 13.83 -0.10 12.96
N SER A 27 13.60 0.40 14.17
CA SER A 27 13.27 -0.42 15.34
C SER A 27 11.84 -0.14 15.78
N LEU A 28 11.08 -1.21 16.01
CA LEU A 28 9.72 -1.10 16.55
C LEU A 28 9.78 -0.58 18.00
N THR A 29 8.92 0.38 18.33
CA THR A 29 8.72 0.80 19.74
C THR A 29 7.86 -0.22 20.49
N ASP A 30 7.06 -1.00 19.77
CA ASP A 30 6.27 -2.11 20.27
C ASP A 30 6.68 -3.41 19.56
N PRO A 31 7.64 -4.20 20.12
CA PRO A 31 8.11 -5.43 19.51
C PRO A 31 7.03 -6.53 19.36
N SER A 32 5.93 -6.43 20.12
CA SER A 32 4.82 -7.36 20.09
C SER A 32 3.73 -7.01 19.06
N LEU A 33 3.95 -5.96 18.27
CA LEU A 33 3.04 -5.60 17.17
C LEU A 33 2.95 -6.75 16.15
N THR A 34 1.72 -7.12 15.80
CA THR A 34 1.39 -8.06 14.74
C THR A 34 0.46 -7.42 13.72
N LEU A 35 0.63 -7.81 12.46
CA LEU A 35 -0.23 -7.38 11.35
C LEU A 35 -0.83 -8.62 10.67
N GLN A 36 -2.11 -8.55 10.36
CA GLN A 36 -2.66 -9.37 9.29
C GLN A 36 -2.16 -8.83 7.96
N SER A 37 -1.71 -9.70 7.07
CA SER A 37 -1.26 -9.29 5.75
C SER A 37 -1.69 -10.28 4.69
N TYR A 38 -1.98 -9.77 3.50
CA TYR A 38 -2.23 -10.56 2.29
C TYR A 38 -1.32 -10.09 1.17
N ARG A 39 -0.47 -11.01 0.68
CA ARG A 39 0.48 -10.74 -0.40
C ARG A 39 -0.11 -11.18 -1.73
N VAL A 40 -0.08 -10.29 -2.71
CA VAL A 40 -0.69 -10.47 -4.04
C VAL A 40 0.40 -10.44 -5.10
N ASP A 41 0.36 -11.38 -6.00
CA ASP A 41 1.06 -11.28 -7.29
C ASP A 41 0.10 -10.71 -8.33
N PRO A 42 0.26 -9.45 -8.77
CA PRO A 42 -0.65 -8.85 -9.75
C PRO A 42 -0.64 -9.54 -11.13
N GLN A 43 0.34 -10.42 -11.39
CA GLN A 43 0.38 -11.23 -12.61
C GLN A 43 -0.53 -12.47 -12.52
N ARG A 44 -0.81 -12.95 -11.31
CA ARG A 44 -1.58 -14.18 -11.04
C ARG A 44 -2.97 -13.91 -10.47
N GLU A 45 -3.13 -12.78 -9.78
CA GLU A 45 -4.36 -12.39 -9.12
C GLU A 45 -4.81 -11.02 -9.61
N ARG A 46 -6.09 -10.76 -9.53
CA ARG A 46 -6.69 -9.49 -9.93
C ARG A 46 -7.04 -8.68 -8.69
N ILE A 47 -6.56 -7.45 -8.62
CA ILE A 47 -6.96 -6.47 -7.61
C ILE A 47 -8.04 -5.61 -8.22
N VAL A 48 -9.17 -5.47 -7.54
CA VAL A 48 -10.34 -4.70 -7.98
C VAL A 48 -10.75 -3.73 -6.88
N MET A 49 -11.13 -2.53 -7.26
CA MET A 49 -11.63 -1.51 -6.33
C MET A 49 -13.13 -1.29 -6.59
N TYR A 50 -13.87 -1.07 -5.51
CA TYR A 50 -15.33 -0.92 -5.51
C TYR A 50 -15.73 0.29 -4.69
N TRP A 51 -16.59 1.13 -5.24
CA TRP A 51 -17.21 2.25 -4.52
C TRP A 51 -18.73 2.10 -4.49
N GLN A 52 -19.38 2.12 -5.65
CA GLN A 52 -20.84 2.05 -5.77
C GLN A 52 -21.25 0.91 -6.71
N LYS A 53 -22.45 0.41 -6.49
CA LYS A 53 -23.13 -0.51 -7.41
C LYS A 53 -23.51 0.23 -8.69
N GLU A 54 -23.93 -0.49 -9.71
CA GLU A 54 -24.40 0.10 -10.97
C GLU A 54 -25.61 1.02 -10.80
N ASP A 55 -26.45 0.76 -9.81
CA ASP A 55 -27.61 1.59 -9.45
C ASP A 55 -27.24 2.82 -8.59
N GLY A 56 -25.94 3.09 -8.38
CA GLY A 56 -25.43 4.20 -7.58
C GLY A 56 -25.47 3.99 -6.07
N LYS A 57 -26.00 2.88 -5.58
CA LYS A 57 -26.03 2.58 -4.14
C LYS A 57 -24.67 2.15 -3.63
N ALA A 58 -24.34 2.57 -2.41
CA ALA A 58 -23.12 2.13 -1.76
C ALA A 58 -23.19 0.62 -1.43
N TRP A 59 -22.07 -0.07 -1.55
CA TRP A 59 -21.91 -1.44 -1.04
C TRP A 59 -22.06 -1.48 0.48
N GLY A 60 -21.49 -0.50 1.18
CA GLY A 60 -21.59 -0.27 2.61
C GLY A 60 -20.88 -1.30 3.49
N SER A 61 -20.73 -2.56 3.06
CA SER A 61 -20.10 -3.59 3.87
C SER A 61 -19.37 -4.65 3.04
N LEU A 62 -18.35 -5.30 3.66
CA LEU A 62 -17.72 -6.48 3.07
C LEU A 62 -18.73 -7.62 2.83
N ARG A 63 -19.71 -7.80 3.73
CA ARG A 63 -20.75 -8.82 3.55
C ARG A 63 -21.59 -8.55 2.30
N SER A 64 -22.03 -7.31 2.09
CA SER A 64 -22.80 -6.93 0.91
C SER A 64 -21.96 -7.07 -0.37
N LEU A 65 -20.71 -6.60 -0.35
CA LEU A 65 -19.82 -6.74 -1.48
C LEU A 65 -19.60 -8.22 -1.85
N LEU A 66 -19.20 -9.05 -0.88
CA LEU A 66 -18.89 -10.46 -1.12
C LEU A 66 -20.11 -11.25 -1.59
N ALA A 67 -21.30 -10.95 -1.11
CA ALA A 67 -22.55 -11.59 -1.58
C ALA A 67 -22.77 -11.38 -3.08
N ASP A 68 -22.34 -10.24 -3.62
CA ASP A 68 -22.52 -9.93 -5.04
C ASP A 68 -21.36 -10.40 -5.92
N ILE A 69 -20.10 -10.28 -5.45
CA ILE A 69 -18.92 -10.54 -6.30
C ILE A 69 -18.32 -11.94 -6.13
N ASP A 70 -18.56 -12.62 -5.01
CA ASP A 70 -17.92 -13.90 -4.68
C ASP A 70 -18.80 -15.13 -4.94
N ARG A 71 -19.73 -15.03 -5.90
CA ARG A 71 -20.69 -16.11 -6.23
C ARG A 71 -20.01 -17.44 -6.54
N ASN A 72 -18.82 -17.42 -7.10
CA ASN A 72 -18.03 -18.60 -7.49
C ASN A 72 -16.84 -18.86 -6.56
N GLY A 73 -16.78 -18.22 -5.38
CA GLY A 73 -15.68 -18.40 -4.44
C GLY A 73 -14.33 -17.92 -4.97
N GLN A 74 -14.31 -16.93 -5.85
CA GLN A 74 -13.08 -16.42 -6.47
C GLN A 74 -12.34 -15.38 -5.61
N VAL A 75 -13.02 -14.72 -4.66
CA VAL A 75 -12.42 -13.70 -3.80
C VAL A 75 -11.49 -14.35 -2.78
N GLN A 76 -10.25 -13.93 -2.77
CA GLN A 76 -9.22 -14.41 -1.85
C GLN A 76 -9.06 -13.49 -0.63
N MET A 77 -9.27 -12.20 -0.82
CA MET A 77 -9.20 -11.17 0.21
C MET A 77 -10.12 -10.00 -0.14
N ALA A 78 -10.71 -9.36 0.85
CA ALA A 78 -11.35 -8.07 0.70
C ALA A 78 -11.15 -7.20 1.95
N MET A 79 -11.01 -5.89 1.77
CA MET A 79 -10.85 -4.93 2.85
C MET A 79 -11.41 -3.55 2.47
N ASN A 80 -11.58 -2.67 3.45
CA ASN A 80 -11.89 -1.28 3.17
C ASN A 80 -10.73 -0.56 2.47
N GLY A 81 -11.08 0.42 1.65
CA GLY A 81 -10.13 1.22 0.88
C GLY A 81 -9.70 2.52 1.56
N GLY A 82 -9.64 3.61 0.78
CA GLY A 82 -9.11 4.90 1.21
C GLY A 82 -10.07 5.77 2.02
N ILE A 83 -9.55 6.88 2.51
CA ILE A 83 -10.28 7.87 3.31
C ILE A 83 -11.36 8.53 2.45
N TYR A 84 -12.49 8.82 3.08
CA TYR A 84 -13.68 9.40 2.49
C TYR A 84 -14.15 10.65 3.26
N ASP A 85 -15.04 11.41 2.66
CA ASP A 85 -15.63 12.62 3.24
C ASP A 85 -16.98 12.34 3.94
N LYS A 86 -17.58 13.41 4.48
CA LYS A 86 -18.87 13.33 5.18
C LYS A 86 -20.06 12.98 4.26
N ALA A 87 -19.89 13.15 2.95
CA ALA A 87 -20.88 12.77 1.94
C ALA A 87 -20.73 11.31 1.48
N TYR A 88 -19.87 10.52 2.14
CA TYR A 88 -19.55 9.15 1.76
C TYR A 88 -19.00 9.02 0.34
N ALA A 89 -18.15 9.99 -0.06
CA ALA A 89 -17.40 9.97 -1.29
C ALA A 89 -15.89 9.85 -1.02
N PRO A 90 -15.11 9.21 -1.91
CA PRO A 90 -13.65 9.19 -1.80
C PRO A 90 -13.11 10.63 -1.67
N LEU A 91 -12.24 10.89 -0.69
CA LEU A 91 -11.75 12.26 -0.41
C LEU A 91 -10.79 12.78 -1.48
N GLY A 92 -10.25 11.94 -2.32
CA GLY A 92 -9.35 12.27 -3.41
C GLY A 92 -9.49 11.32 -4.59
N LEU A 93 -8.52 11.35 -5.49
CA LEU A 93 -8.58 10.61 -6.75
C LEU A 93 -9.13 9.20 -6.56
N TYR A 94 -10.15 8.91 -7.35
CA TYR A 94 -10.69 7.56 -7.46
C TYR A 94 -10.93 7.22 -8.92
N ILE A 95 -10.28 6.14 -9.38
CA ILE A 95 -10.46 5.58 -10.72
C ILE A 95 -10.98 4.16 -10.56
N GLU A 96 -12.07 3.84 -11.24
CA GLU A 96 -12.67 2.52 -11.28
C GLU A 96 -12.97 2.11 -12.72
N LYS A 97 -12.51 0.92 -13.11
CA LYS A 97 -12.68 0.39 -14.48
C LYS A 97 -12.24 1.38 -15.58
N GLY A 98 -11.12 2.10 -15.36
CA GLY A 98 -10.56 3.08 -16.27
C GLY A 98 -11.26 4.44 -16.29
N ARG A 99 -12.34 4.62 -15.53
CA ARG A 99 -13.07 5.90 -15.41
C ARG A 99 -12.65 6.66 -14.17
N GLN A 100 -12.19 7.89 -14.33
CA GLN A 100 -11.95 8.78 -13.19
C GLN A 100 -13.30 9.28 -12.65
N LEU A 101 -13.66 8.85 -11.45
CA LEU A 101 -14.91 9.23 -10.80
C LEU A 101 -14.72 10.42 -9.85
N ILE A 102 -13.58 10.52 -9.20
CA ILE A 102 -13.19 11.65 -8.34
C ILE A 102 -11.82 12.19 -8.80
N PRO A 103 -11.66 13.52 -8.89
CA PRO A 103 -10.39 14.10 -9.31
C PRO A 103 -9.31 14.03 -8.22
N LEU A 104 -8.06 14.24 -8.63
CA LEU A 104 -6.92 14.30 -7.71
C LEU A 104 -7.06 15.50 -6.77
N ASN A 105 -7.01 15.25 -5.47
CA ASN A 105 -7.11 16.26 -4.43
C ASN A 105 -5.71 16.73 -4.01
N ARG A 106 -5.39 17.99 -4.27
CA ARG A 106 -4.11 18.63 -3.89
C ARG A 106 -4.26 19.61 -2.72
N ALA A 107 -5.47 19.75 -2.17
CA ALA A 107 -5.74 20.66 -1.08
C ALA A 107 -4.92 20.35 0.17
N SER A 108 -4.83 21.31 1.06
CA SER A 108 -4.32 21.17 2.42
C SER A 108 -5.49 21.11 3.40
N GLY A 109 -5.30 20.45 4.54
CA GLY A 109 -6.36 20.33 5.55
C GLY A 109 -5.89 19.58 6.78
N GLY A 110 -6.83 19.27 7.66
CA GLY A 110 -6.60 18.46 8.86
C GLY A 110 -6.83 16.97 8.62
N GLY A 111 -6.31 16.14 9.53
CA GLY A 111 -6.46 14.69 9.49
C GLY A 111 -5.40 13.97 8.67
N ASN A 112 -5.48 12.64 8.72
CA ASN A 112 -4.44 11.76 8.14
C ASN A 112 -4.27 11.93 6.63
N PHE A 113 -5.34 12.17 5.88
CA PHE A 113 -5.32 12.34 4.44
C PHE A 113 -4.37 13.48 4.00
N PHE A 114 -4.28 14.53 4.78
CA PHE A 114 -3.51 15.73 4.45
C PHE A 114 -2.07 15.73 5.00
N ILE A 115 -1.67 14.68 5.74
CA ILE A 115 -0.25 14.54 6.15
C ILE A 115 0.59 14.25 4.89
N ARG A 116 1.56 15.10 4.62
CA ARG A 116 2.40 15.02 3.43
C ARG A 116 3.60 14.04 3.61
N PRO A 117 4.01 13.41 2.51
CA PRO A 117 3.33 13.37 1.22
C PRO A 117 2.08 12.48 1.27
N GLY A 118 1.00 12.93 0.63
CA GLY A 118 -0.09 12.05 0.26
C GLY A 118 0.29 11.18 -0.93
N GLY A 119 -0.42 10.10 -1.19
CA GLY A 119 -0.08 9.17 -2.27
C GLY A 119 -1.27 8.65 -3.06
N VAL A 120 -0.95 8.01 -4.17
CA VAL A 120 -1.90 7.29 -5.01
C VAL A 120 -1.42 5.86 -5.18
N PHE A 121 -2.25 4.90 -4.80
CA PHE A 121 -2.12 3.50 -5.21
C PHE A 121 -2.90 3.30 -6.50
N TYR A 122 -2.27 2.72 -7.52
CA TYR A 122 -2.89 2.53 -8.83
C TYR A 122 -2.53 1.19 -9.45
N LEU A 123 -3.41 0.73 -10.35
CA LEU A 123 -3.26 -0.50 -11.13
C LEU A 123 -3.28 -0.16 -12.62
N ARG A 124 -2.28 -0.64 -13.36
CA ARG A 124 -2.12 -0.48 -14.80
C ARG A 124 -1.78 -1.82 -15.43
N GLY A 125 -2.77 -2.44 -16.09
CA GLY A 125 -2.62 -3.82 -16.56
C GLY A 125 -2.36 -4.78 -15.41
N GLN A 126 -1.24 -5.48 -15.48
CA GLN A 126 -0.76 -6.40 -14.42
C GLN A 126 0.26 -5.73 -13.48
N ASN A 127 0.43 -4.42 -13.57
CA ASN A 127 1.36 -3.69 -12.72
C ASN A 127 0.61 -2.87 -11.68
N ALA A 128 1.16 -2.82 -10.47
CA ALA A 128 0.71 -1.98 -9.40
C ALA A 128 1.79 -0.95 -9.04
N GLY A 129 1.38 0.24 -8.60
CA GLY A 129 2.30 1.26 -8.16
C GLY A 129 1.75 2.12 -7.03
N ILE A 130 2.66 2.68 -6.23
CA ILE A 130 2.37 3.71 -5.23
C ILE A 130 3.33 4.86 -5.48
N VAL A 131 2.79 6.06 -5.68
CA VAL A 131 3.59 7.28 -5.88
C VAL A 131 2.99 8.43 -5.08
N SER A 132 3.82 9.42 -4.74
CA SER A 132 3.31 10.66 -4.14
C SER A 132 2.38 11.41 -5.10
N ILE A 133 1.44 12.17 -4.57
CA ILE A 133 0.50 12.96 -5.38
C ILE A 133 1.20 13.95 -6.32
N ASP A 134 2.41 14.41 -5.95
CA ASP A 134 3.19 15.35 -6.77
C ASP A 134 3.83 14.65 -7.98
N LYS A 135 4.12 13.35 -7.86
CA LYS A 135 4.70 12.51 -8.92
C LYS A 135 3.64 11.77 -9.73
N PHE A 136 2.39 11.77 -9.28
CA PHE A 136 1.32 11.05 -9.98
C PHE A 136 1.02 11.71 -11.33
N LYS A 137 1.04 10.90 -12.38
CA LYS A 137 0.67 11.29 -13.75
C LYS A 137 -0.54 10.47 -14.17
N PRO A 138 -1.70 11.11 -14.43
CA PRO A 138 -2.85 10.43 -15.00
C PRO A 138 -2.49 9.73 -16.33
N SER A 139 -3.09 8.56 -16.56
CA SER A 139 -2.91 7.81 -17.80
C SER A 139 -4.18 7.00 -18.09
N PRO A 140 -4.64 6.93 -19.34
CA PRO A 140 -5.81 6.10 -19.70
C PRO A 140 -5.57 4.61 -19.49
N ALA A 141 -4.32 4.19 -19.34
CA ALA A 141 -3.98 2.79 -19.02
C ALA A 141 -4.23 2.40 -17.56
N ILE A 142 -4.56 3.36 -16.68
CA ILE A 142 -4.87 3.08 -15.28
C ILE A 142 -6.31 2.59 -15.17
N GLN A 143 -6.51 1.35 -14.75
CA GLN A 143 -7.84 0.77 -14.53
C GLN A 143 -8.43 1.12 -13.17
N TYR A 144 -7.59 1.16 -12.13
CA TYR A 144 -7.99 1.47 -10.76
C TYR A 144 -6.97 2.38 -10.10
N ALA A 145 -7.44 3.35 -9.33
CA ALA A 145 -6.59 4.17 -8.47
C ALA A 145 -7.37 4.68 -7.27
N VAL A 146 -6.69 4.81 -6.15
CA VAL A 146 -7.19 5.45 -4.94
C VAL A 146 -6.12 6.36 -4.35
N GLN A 147 -6.49 7.62 -4.12
CA GLN A 147 -5.68 8.55 -3.36
C GLN A 147 -5.99 8.41 -1.88
N SER A 148 -4.93 8.41 -1.05
CA SER A 148 -5.06 8.42 0.39
C SER A 148 -3.81 9.07 1.02
N GLY A 149 -3.67 8.98 2.32
CA GLY A 149 -2.51 9.57 3.00
C GLY A 149 -2.47 9.33 4.51
N PRO A 150 -1.25 9.39 5.02
CA PRO A 150 0.02 9.72 4.35
C PRO A 150 0.64 8.53 3.59
N MET A 151 1.61 8.81 2.70
CA MET A 151 2.61 7.79 2.35
C MET A 151 3.44 7.51 3.60
N LEU A 152 3.52 6.24 3.95
CA LEU A 152 4.27 5.79 5.14
C LEU A 152 5.71 5.42 4.80
N ILE A 153 5.93 4.85 3.61
CA ILE A 153 7.25 4.49 3.08
C ILE A 153 7.34 4.96 1.62
N GLU A 154 8.43 5.64 1.28
CA GLU A 154 8.79 6.00 -0.09
C GLU A 154 10.24 5.56 -0.37
N ASN A 155 10.46 4.80 -1.46
CA ASN A 155 11.77 4.27 -1.85
C ASN A 155 12.52 3.56 -0.70
N GLY A 156 11.78 2.81 0.11
CA GLY A 156 12.31 2.09 1.26
C GLY A 156 12.72 2.97 2.44
N LYS A 157 12.30 4.23 2.48
CA LYS A 157 12.53 5.13 3.61
C LYS A 157 11.18 5.47 4.26
N ILE A 158 11.11 5.31 5.58
CA ILE A 158 9.93 5.72 6.35
C ILE A 158 9.82 7.24 6.27
N ASN A 159 8.59 7.73 6.10
CA ASN A 159 8.30 9.15 6.09
C ASN A 159 8.81 9.80 7.38
N TRP A 160 9.70 10.76 7.27
CA TRP A 160 10.39 11.42 8.39
C TRP A 160 9.46 12.17 9.36
N ARG A 161 8.24 12.46 8.91
CA ARG A 161 7.20 13.08 9.75
C ARG A 161 6.60 12.11 10.76
N LEU A 162 6.73 10.80 10.53
CA LEU A 162 6.22 9.76 11.41
C LEU A 162 7.22 9.52 12.54
N LYS A 163 6.83 9.86 13.77
CA LYS A 163 7.73 9.77 14.91
C LYS A 163 7.47 8.51 15.73
N PRO A 164 8.51 7.82 16.20
CA PRO A 164 8.36 6.68 17.12
C PRO A 164 7.56 7.05 18.38
N SER A 165 7.75 8.27 18.89
CA SER A 165 7.09 8.82 20.08
C SER A 165 5.66 9.31 19.86
N ALA A 166 5.09 9.13 18.65
CA ALA A 166 3.75 9.62 18.35
C ALA A 166 2.69 8.92 19.23
N SER A 167 1.89 9.71 19.95
CA SER A 167 0.83 9.22 20.84
C SER A 167 -0.43 8.75 20.11
N SER A 168 -0.64 9.16 18.85
CA SER A 168 -1.80 8.75 18.05
C SER A 168 -1.73 7.28 17.69
N ARG A 169 -2.35 6.45 18.52
CA ARG A 169 -2.49 5.00 18.29
C ARG A 169 -3.91 4.70 17.86
N LYS A 170 -4.06 3.98 16.74
CA LYS A 170 -5.33 3.55 16.15
C LYS A 170 -5.12 2.21 15.43
N LEU A 171 -6.18 1.51 15.09
CA LEU A 171 -6.09 0.49 14.06
C LEU A 171 -5.55 1.14 12.78
N ARG A 172 -4.69 0.43 12.08
CA ARG A 172 -4.06 0.93 10.85
C ARG A 172 -4.23 -0.09 9.75
N ASN A 173 -4.59 0.37 8.56
CA ASN A 173 -4.50 -0.44 7.36
C ASN A 173 -3.72 0.31 6.27
N GLY A 174 -3.26 -0.43 5.30
CA GLY A 174 -2.50 0.15 4.21
C GLY A 174 -2.21 -0.85 3.11
N VAL A 175 -1.69 -0.31 2.02
CA VAL A 175 -1.20 -1.07 0.88
C VAL A 175 0.26 -0.74 0.66
N GLY A 176 1.06 -1.77 0.37
CA GLY A 176 2.49 -1.63 0.09
C GLY A 176 2.90 -2.35 -1.19
N ILE A 177 4.03 -1.90 -1.75
CA ILE A 177 4.75 -2.59 -2.81
C ILE A 177 6.07 -3.06 -2.23
N THR A 178 6.35 -4.34 -2.38
CA THR A 178 7.59 -4.98 -1.92
C THR A 178 8.75 -4.77 -2.87
N GLY A 179 9.96 -5.10 -2.44
CA GLY A 179 11.15 -4.97 -3.27
C GLY A 179 11.14 -5.86 -4.53
N ASP A 180 10.37 -6.94 -4.54
CA ASP A 180 10.14 -7.83 -5.69
C ASP A 180 8.83 -7.52 -6.45
N GLY A 181 8.24 -6.34 -6.23
CA GLY A 181 7.11 -5.84 -7.00
C GLY A 181 5.74 -6.43 -6.64
N LYS A 182 5.62 -7.19 -5.56
CA LYS A 182 4.32 -7.72 -5.10
C LYS A 182 3.57 -6.66 -4.30
N VAL A 183 2.24 -6.72 -4.34
CA VAL A 183 1.37 -5.90 -3.51
C VAL A 183 1.14 -6.59 -2.17
N VAL A 184 1.18 -5.84 -1.08
CA VAL A 184 0.82 -6.34 0.25
C VAL A 184 -0.24 -5.44 0.85
N PHE A 185 -1.38 -6.02 1.16
CA PHE A 185 -2.43 -5.38 1.98
C PHE A 185 -2.20 -5.73 3.44
N MET A 186 -2.32 -4.76 4.32
CA MET A 186 -1.96 -4.90 5.73
C MET A 186 -3.01 -4.26 6.63
N LEU A 187 -3.24 -4.90 7.77
CA LEU A 187 -4.12 -4.44 8.85
C LEU A 187 -3.46 -4.72 10.19
N SER A 188 -3.33 -3.72 11.06
CA SER A 188 -2.84 -3.96 12.43
C SER A 188 -3.91 -4.66 13.27
N GLU A 189 -3.52 -5.68 14.03
CA GLU A 189 -4.45 -6.45 14.88
C GLU A 189 -4.83 -5.67 16.15
N ARG A 190 -4.05 -4.65 16.48
CA ARG A 190 -4.29 -3.73 17.59
C ARG A 190 -3.87 -2.30 17.23
N GLU A 191 -4.24 -1.36 18.07
CA GLU A 191 -3.88 0.03 17.88
C GLU A 191 -2.36 0.24 17.87
N THR A 192 -1.87 0.97 16.86
CA THR A 192 -0.46 1.29 16.70
C THR A 192 -0.29 2.70 16.12
N ASN A 193 0.89 3.28 16.27
CA ASN A 193 1.22 4.53 15.58
C ASN A 193 1.68 4.26 14.14
N PHE A 194 1.79 5.31 13.33
CA PHE A 194 2.21 5.18 11.93
C PHE A 194 3.66 4.70 11.77
N TYR A 195 4.55 5.11 12.69
CA TYR A 195 5.95 4.72 12.62
C TYR A 195 6.12 3.20 12.78
N ASP A 196 5.55 2.63 13.83
CA ASP A 196 5.62 1.20 14.07
C ASP A 196 4.95 0.38 12.96
N PHE A 197 3.80 0.86 12.44
CA PHE A 197 3.12 0.22 11.33
C PHE A 197 3.99 0.21 10.07
N ALA A 198 4.67 1.33 9.75
CA ALA A 198 5.60 1.42 8.64
C ALA A 198 6.87 0.59 8.87
N CYS A 199 7.43 0.64 10.09
CA CYS A 199 8.63 -0.10 10.44
C CYS A 199 8.42 -1.61 10.35
N TYR A 200 7.26 -2.11 10.81
CA TYR A 200 6.89 -3.53 10.65
C TYR A 200 6.84 -3.91 9.16
N ALA A 201 6.14 -3.12 8.36
CA ALA A 201 6.00 -3.39 6.92
C ALA A 201 7.36 -3.39 6.20
N GLN A 202 8.25 -2.45 6.53
CA GLN A 202 9.58 -2.37 5.95
C GLN A 202 10.46 -3.55 6.37
N SER A 203 10.52 -3.82 7.68
CA SER A 203 11.50 -4.77 8.25
C SER A 203 11.06 -6.23 8.14
N ARG A 204 9.75 -6.52 8.19
CA ARG A 204 9.20 -7.88 8.21
C ARG A 204 8.61 -8.32 6.87
N LEU A 205 8.10 -7.36 6.06
CA LEU A 205 7.41 -7.67 4.81
C LEU A 205 8.17 -7.18 3.56
N ASN A 206 9.37 -6.58 3.72
CA ASN A 206 10.19 -6.03 2.65
C ASN A 206 9.45 -4.98 1.80
N VAL A 207 8.58 -4.18 2.42
CA VAL A 207 7.82 -3.14 1.74
C VAL A 207 8.73 -1.94 1.45
N ARG A 208 8.71 -1.45 0.21
CA ARG A 208 9.53 -0.33 -0.28
C ARG A 208 8.71 0.92 -0.58
N GLN A 209 7.43 0.76 -0.89
CA GLN A 209 6.44 1.84 -1.03
C GLN A 209 5.23 1.49 -0.17
N MET A 210 4.69 2.43 0.58
CA MET A 210 3.53 2.15 1.43
C MET A 210 2.62 3.37 1.53
N LEU A 211 1.33 3.14 1.33
CA LEU A 211 0.28 4.12 1.49
C LEU A 211 -0.68 3.68 2.60
N TYR A 212 -0.95 4.58 3.54
CA TYR A 212 -2.03 4.41 4.49
C TYR A 212 -3.38 4.59 3.80
N LEU A 213 -4.33 3.74 4.14
CA LEU A 213 -5.71 3.83 3.66
C LEU A 213 -6.62 4.44 4.72
N ASP A 214 -7.62 3.71 5.26
CA ASP A 214 -8.46 4.20 6.34
C ASP A 214 -8.52 3.19 7.50
N GLY A 215 -7.66 3.39 8.50
CA GLY A 215 -7.36 2.40 9.53
C GLY A 215 -8.41 2.25 10.62
N THR A 216 -9.02 3.33 11.11
CA THR A 216 -9.84 3.30 12.33
C THR A 216 -11.02 2.32 12.26
N ILE A 217 -11.62 2.17 11.09
CA ILE A 217 -12.75 1.26 10.85
C ILE A 217 -12.34 -0.05 10.16
N SER A 218 -11.05 -0.30 10.04
CA SER A 218 -10.49 -1.35 9.17
C SER A 218 -10.94 -2.75 9.52
N LYS A 219 -11.29 -3.48 8.47
CA LYS A 219 -11.57 -4.92 8.49
C LYS A 219 -10.97 -5.56 7.24
N MET A 220 -10.55 -6.82 7.39
CA MET A 220 -10.06 -7.64 6.30
C MET A 220 -10.74 -9.00 6.35
N TYR A 221 -11.36 -9.38 5.22
CA TYR A 221 -11.80 -10.75 4.93
C TYR A 221 -10.68 -11.50 4.24
N ARG A 222 -10.49 -12.75 4.59
CA ARG A 222 -9.62 -13.69 3.88
C ARG A 222 -10.43 -14.96 3.59
N LYS A 223 -10.23 -15.53 2.41
CA LYS A 223 -10.91 -16.77 2.01
C LYS A 223 -10.69 -17.86 3.06
N GLY A 224 -11.76 -18.57 3.37
CA GLY A 224 -11.78 -19.60 4.41
C GLY A 224 -12.04 -19.08 5.81
N GLY A 225 -11.99 -17.76 6.03
CA GLY A 225 -12.38 -17.13 7.29
C GLY A 225 -13.82 -16.59 7.28
N SER A 226 -14.31 -16.20 8.45
CA SER A 226 -15.60 -15.50 8.57
C SER A 226 -15.50 -14.07 8.04
N VAL A 227 -16.60 -13.56 7.47
CA VAL A 227 -16.71 -12.14 7.12
C VAL A 227 -16.73 -11.33 8.42
N PRO A 228 -15.78 -10.43 8.65
CA PRO A 228 -15.68 -9.71 9.90
C PRO A 228 -16.91 -8.81 10.09
N TRP A 229 -17.39 -8.76 11.36
CA TRP A 229 -18.43 -7.82 11.72
C TRP A 229 -17.91 -6.38 11.64
N GLN A 230 -18.72 -5.46 11.11
CA GLN A 230 -18.37 -4.04 11.00
C GLN A 230 -19.49 -3.16 11.56
N TYR A 231 -19.10 -2.09 12.23
CA TYR A 231 -20.00 -1.11 12.84
C TYR A 231 -20.28 0.06 11.91
N HIS A 232 -19.25 0.53 11.21
CA HIS A 232 -19.36 1.68 10.29
C HIS A 232 -19.41 1.21 8.84
N PRO A 233 -20.17 1.88 7.96
CA PRO A 233 -20.17 1.56 6.55
C PRO A 233 -18.79 1.87 5.92
N PHE A 234 -18.41 1.04 4.95
CA PHE A 234 -17.27 1.30 4.10
C PHE A 234 -17.70 2.04 2.84
N VAL A 235 -16.93 3.06 2.45
CA VAL A 235 -17.20 3.83 1.22
C VAL A 235 -16.55 3.13 0.04
N THR A 236 -15.24 2.94 0.09
CA THR A 236 -14.52 2.17 -0.92
C THR A 236 -14.02 0.86 -0.34
N MET A 237 -13.94 -0.17 -1.18
CA MET A 237 -13.39 -1.47 -0.82
C MET A 237 -12.43 -1.96 -1.89
N ILE A 238 -11.50 -2.81 -1.50
CA ILE A 238 -10.53 -3.45 -2.38
C ILE A 238 -10.70 -4.95 -2.21
N ALA A 239 -10.83 -5.67 -3.32
CA ALA A 239 -10.84 -7.13 -3.31
C ALA A 239 -9.68 -7.68 -4.15
N VAL A 240 -9.21 -8.86 -3.78
CA VAL A 240 -8.29 -9.69 -4.56
C VAL A 240 -9.02 -10.94 -5.01
N GLU A 241 -8.99 -11.17 -6.29
CA GLU A 241 -9.72 -12.26 -6.95
C GLU A 241 -8.74 -13.14 -7.72
N ARG A 242 -9.04 -14.45 -7.83
CA ARG A 242 -8.36 -15.32 -8.78
C ARG A 242 -8.62 -14.85 -10.21
N ARG A 243 -7.62 -14.99 -11.05
CA ARG A 243 -7.78 -14.86 -12.49
C ARG A 243 -8.40 -16.12 -13.10
#